data_4b07b1853d8f0d096d018e63f7fd0a47
#
_entry.id   4b07b1853d8f0d096d018e63f7fd0a47
#
_cell.length_a   1.000
_cell.length_b   1.000
_cell.length_c   1.000
_cell.angle_alpha   90.00
_cell.angle_beta   90.00
_cell.angle_gamma   90.00
#
_symmetry.space_group_name_H-M   'P 1'
#
loop_
_entity.id
_entity.type
_entity.pdbx_description
1 polymer ?
#
loop_
_entity_poly.entity_id
_entity_poly.type
_entity_poly.pdbx_seq_one_letter_code
_entity_poly.pdbx_strand_id
1 'polypeptide(L)'
;MPDNESEIECLFFLVYLLMIVTKQGGDWLKEQKRPVIIDRSREMNIQEAKKEICNTLRAYLAKDEDGYYIYPLVRQRPILMIGPPGIGKTAIMEQAAAECGVGLVSYTITHHTRQSAIGLPEIVKRNYGGKGMMVTDYTMSEIVASVYDCMEKTGKKEGILFIDEINCVSETLAPAMLALLQNKTFGSHKIPEGWVLVAAGNPPEYNKSVREFDIVTLDRVRKLEIEPDCDTWLKYAGQQNVHQAVISYLSMKKERFYAVENTVDGKFFVTARGWEDLSRLIQSYERLRIEINEELVGEFLQKEETARDFAGFYQLYTKYGEDYQIPAILEGKLSTDTLKQKQQMAAGGAFEERFAVVNLIQGTLRETAGEYERADQQITVLHELLIHLKNQVKKISQDEKSRMQLIDSVSGGISVLEEFAQEQENSLQVKIKMELISGREQKIQETAIRRLREYILTAKKEHLRSAESGFKRICKCFEEEVIHRENLIERLQKELQNAFSFIKESFGEEQEMLLFVTGITADPDLITFIVENGCPAYFQYSGMLLYNKEEKDLRKACLEAVQKI
;
A
#
# COMPACT_ATOMS: atom_id res chain seq x y z
N MET A 1 27.94 22.32 2.52
CA MET A 1 27.47 21.02 2.04
C MET A 1 28.69 20.25 1.57
N PRO A 2 29.11 19.22 2.24
CA PRO A 2 30.09 18.27 1.73
C PRO A 2 29.40 16.95 1.38
N ASP A 3 29.86 16.40 0.32
CA ASP A 3 29.43 15.32 -0.52
C ASP A 3 29.12 13.99 0.18
N ASN A 4 27.85 13.59 0.16
CA ASN A 4 27.39 12.25 0.57
C ASN A 4 27.70 11.14 -0.46
N GLU A 5 28.19 11.46 -1.64
CA GLU A 5 28.56 10.46 -2.65
C GLU A 5 29.84 9.70 -2.31
N SER A 6 30.77 10.31 -1.60
CA SER A 6 32.05 9.67 -1.24
C SER A 6 31.91 8.58 -0.15
N GLU A 7 30.92 8.66 0.74
CA GLU A 7 30.70 7.63 1.77
C GLU A 7 30.00 6.39 1.21
N ILE A 8 29.14 6.56 0.22
CA ILE A 8 28.44 5.44 -0.44
C ILE A 8 29.42 4.66 -1.34
N GLU A 9 30.32 5.34 -2.06
CA GLU A 9 31.37 4.69 -2.83
C GLU A 9 32.38 3.96 -1.95
N CYS A 10 32.72 4.50 -0.77
CA CYS A 10 33.55 3.79 0.21
C CYS A 10 32.90 2.51 0.74
N LEU A 11 31.59 2.51 0.92
CA LEU A 11 30.87 1.32 1.40
C LEU A 11 30.81 0.22 0.32
N PHE A 12 30.61 0.58 -0.93
CA PHE A 12 30.66 -0.35 -2.07
C PHE A 12 32.08 -0.90 -2.29
N PHE A 13 33.09 -0.07 -2.11
CA PHE A 13 34.50 -0.49 -2.23
C PHE A 13 34.91 -1.44 -1.10
N LEU A 14 34.41 -1.22 0.13
CA LEU A 14 34.64 -2.10 1.29
C LEU A 14 33.94 -3.47 1.12
N VAL A 15 32.72 -3.50 0.59
CA VAL A 15 32.00 -4.76 0.28
C VAL A 15 32.71 -5.53 -0.84
N TYR A 16 33.25 -4.81 -1.85
CA TYR A 16 34.00 -5.43 -2.95
C TYR A 16 35.36 -5.97 -2.46
N LEU A 17 36.05 -5.25 -1.57
CA LEU A 17 37.29 -5.72 -0.92
C LEU A 17 37.05 -6.93 -0.01
N LEU A 18 35.94 -6.98 0.73
CA LEU A 18 35.54 -8.14 1.53
C LEU A 18 35.28 -9.37 0.64
N MET A 19 34.71 -9.20 -0.54
CA MET A 19 34.55 -10.28 -1.53
C MET A 19 35.88 -10.78 -2.11
N ILE A 20 36.90 -9.93 -2.21
CA ILE A 20 38.22 -10.31 -2.73
C ILE A 20 39.05 -11.03 -1.66
N VAL A 21 39.00 -10.59 -0.41
CA VAL A 21 39.75 -11.22 0.70
C VAL A 21 39.22 -12.62 1.04
N THR A 22 37.92 -12.86 0.84
CA THR A 22 37.34 -14.22 1.00
C THR A 22 37.68 -15.16 -0.16
N LYS A 23 38.25 -14.66 -1.27
CA LYS A 23 38.70 -15.47 -2.42
C LYS A 23 40.12 -16.03 -2.32
N GLN A 24 40.93 -15.62 -1.34
CA GLN A 24 42.32 -16.11 -1.19
C GLN A 24 42.50 -17.21 -0.17
N GLY A 25 41.43 -17.70 0.46
CA GLY A 25 41.44 -18.93 1.27
C GLY A 25 41.16 -20.15 0.39
N GLY A 26 42.14 -20.57 -0.41
CA GLY A 26 42.03 -21.78 -1.23
C GLY A 26 42.10 -23.01 -0.39
N ASP A 27 40.94 -23.63 -0.07
CA ASP A 27 40.77 -25.10 0.12
C ASP A 27 39.32 -25.50 0.48
N TRP A 28 38.40 -24.52 0.55
CA TRP A 28 36.96 -24.79 0.80
C TRP A 28 36.13 -25.15 -0.45
N LEU A 29 36.73 -25.20 -1.63
CA LEU A 29 36.04 -25.38 -2.90
C LEU A 29 36.04 -26.82 -3.41
N LYS A 30 36.44 -27.81 -2.62
CA LYS A 30 36.41 -29.24 -3.03
C LYS A 30 35.31 -30.08 -2.39
N GLU A 31 34.57 -29.56 -1.42
CA GLU A 31 33.39 -30.24 -0.92
C GLU A 31 32.14 -29.39 -1.17
N GLN A 32 31.25 -29.97 -1.92
CA GLN A 32 29.88 -29.58 -2.24
C GLN A 32 29.66 -28.92 -3.62
N LYS A 33 30.00 -29.64 -4.69
CA LYS A 33 29.08 -29.72 -5.82
C LYS A 33 27.96 -30.71 -5.48
N ARG A 34 27.22 -30.49 -4.43
CA ARG A 34 25.83 -30.97 -4.43
C ARG A 34 25.09 -30.06 -5.39
N PRO A 35 24.30 -30.60 -6.36
CA PRO A 35 23.37 -29.77 -7.07
C PRO A 35 22.54 -29.08 -5.99
N VAL A 36 22.42 -27.75 -6.05
CA VAL A 36 21.39 -27.04 -5.32
C VAL A 36 20.10 -27.66 -5.81
N ILE A 37 19.60 -28.65 -5.07
CA ILE A 37 18.23 -29.08 -5.19
C ILE A 37 17.49 -27.81 -4.80
N ILE A 38 17.05 -27.06 -5.83
CA ILE A 38 16.06 -26.01 -5.62
C ILE A 38 14.89 -26.81 -5.09
N ASP A 39 14.71 -26.73 -3.78
CA ASP A 39 13.52 -27.23 -3.11
C ASP A 39 12.36 -26.51 -3.82
N ARG A 40 11.67 -27.21 -4.70
CA ARG A 40 10.60 -26.68 -5.55
C ARG A 40 9.34 -26.34 -4.75
N SER A 41 9.40 -26.53 -3.43
CA SER A 41 8.35 -26.22 -2.45
C SER A 41 8.69 -24.97 -1.63
N ARG A 42 9.39 -23.97 -2.17
CA ARG A 42 9.53 -22.71 -1.45
C ARG A 42 8.21 -21.96 -1.53
N GLU A 43 7.42 -22.17 -0.52
CA GLU A 43 6.23 -21.41 -0.20
C GLU A 43 6.62 -19.92 -0.12
N MET A 44 5.87 -19.09 -0.83
CA MET A 44 6.13 -17.65 -0.92
C MET A 44 5.15 -16.89 -0.05
N ASN A 45 5.60 -15.84 0.59
CA ASN A 45 4.67 -14.86 1.14
C ASN A 45 4.10 -13.95 0.02
N ILE A 46 3.06 -13.19 0.36
CA ILE A 46 2.34 -12.35 -0.61
C ILE A 46 3.21 -11.24 -1.23
N GLN A 47 4.22 -10.71 -0.52
CA GLN A 47 5.14 -9.69 -1.03
C GLN A 47 6.17 -10.28 -2.00
N GLU A 48 6.67 -11.47 -1.71
CA GLU A 48 7.54 -12.21 -2.62
C GLU A 48 6.80 -12.54 -3.92
N ALA A 49 5.54 -12.96 -3.83
CA ALA A 49 4.67 -13.18 -4.98
C ALA A 49 4.46 -11.90 -5.80
N LYS A 50 4.17 -10.77 -5.17
CA LYS A 50 4.07 -9.46 -5.83
C LYS A 50 5.36 -9.12 -6.58
N LYS A 51 6.51 -9.24 -5.92
CA LYS A 51 7.82 -8.96 -6.52
C LYS A 51 8.08 -9.83 -7.74
N GLU A 52 7.75 -11.12 -7.66
CA GLU A 52 7.93 -12.05 -8.78
C GLU A 52 7.00 -11.74 -9.96
N ILE A 53 5.76 -11.27 -9.68
CA ILE A 53 4.83 -10.79 -10.69
C ILE A 53 5.38 -9.54 -11.37
N CYS A 54 5.86 -8.54 -10.62
CA CYS A 54 6.46 -7.34 -11.17
C CYS A 54 7.70 -7.66 -12.02
N ASN A 55 8.57 -8.57 -11.57
CA ASN A 55 9.73 -9.02 -12.34
C ASN A 55 9.31 -9.71 -13.65
N THR A 56 8.25 -10.53 -13.60
CA THR A 56 7.71 -11.20 -14.78
C THR A 56 7.12 -10.20 -15.77
N LEU A 57 6.36 -9.21 -15.28
CA LEU A 57 5.82 -8.14 -16.12
C LEU A 57 6.95 -7.37 -16.82
N ARG A 58 7.98 -6.94 -16.07
CA ARG A 58 9.14 -6.24 -16.65
C ARG A 58 9.84 -7.08 -17.70
N ALA A 59 10.02 -8.39 -17.46
CA ALA A 59 10.66 -9.29 -18.41
C ALA A 59 9.80 -9.55 -19.66
N TYR A 60 8.49 -9.73 -19.51
CA TYR A 60 7.58 -10.04 -20.62
C TYR A 60 7.25 -8.83 -21.48
N LEU A 61 7.29 -7.63 -20.91
CA LEU A 61 6.98 -6.36 -21.57
C LEU A 61 8.23 -5.61 -22.05
N ALA A 62 9.44 -6.13 -21.76
CA ALA A 62 10.68 -5.56 -22.26
C ALA A 62 10.73 -5.59 -23.78
N LYS A 63 11.12 -4.46 -24.41
CA LYS A 63 11.22 -4.28 -25.87
C LYS A 63 12.66 -4.03 -26.28
N ASP A 64 12.99 -4.43 -27.49
CA ASP A 64 14.23 -4.10 -28.16
C ASP A 64 14.21 -2.67 -28.74
N GLU A 65 15.30 -2.27 -29.38
CA GLU A 65 15.46 -0.95 -29.99
C GLU A 65 14.44 -0.69 -31.13
N ASP A 66 13.93 -1.75 -31.76
CA ASP A 66 12.93 -1.68 -32.83
C ASP A 66 11.47 -1.69 -32.29
N GLY A 67 11.28 -1.81 -30.95
CA GLY A 67 9.98 -1.82 -30.28
C GLY A 67 9.28 -3.18 -30.23
N TYR A 68 9.96 -4.28 -30.57
CA TYR A 68 9.43 -5.64 -30.45
C TYR A 68 9.71 -6.22 -29.06
N TYR A 69 8.79 -7.07 -28.57
CA TYR A 69 8.99 -7.77 -27.30
C TYR A 69 10.17 -8.73 -27.36
N ILE A 70 11.16 -8.54 -26.48
CA ILE A 70 12.36 -9.39 -26.38
C ILE A 70 11.97 -10.82 -26.03
N TYR A 71 11.01 -10.98 -25.08
CA TYR A 71 10.52 -12.30 -24.72
C TYR A 71 9.38 -12.72 -25.64
N PRO A 72 9.52 -13.84 -26.38
CA PRO A 72 8.52 -14.24 -27.37
C PRO A 72 7.13 -14.42 -26.78
N LEU A 73 6.12 -13.73 -27.32
CA LEU A 73 4.73 -13.73 -26.83
C LEU A 73 4.14 -15.14 -26.69
N VAL A 74 4.47 -16.02 -27.62
CA VAL A 74 4.02 -17.43 -27.62
C VAL A 74 4.59 -18.22 -26.44
N ARG A 75 5.72 -17.79 -25.90
CA ARG A 75 6.38 -18.45 -24.76
C ARG A 75 6.10 -17.80 -23.41
N GLN A 76 5.35 -16.71 -23.39
CA GLN A 76 4.93 -16.08 -22.14
C GLN A 76 3.91 -16.97 -21.42
N ARG A 77 4.35 -17.67 -20.38
CA ARG A 77 3.48 -18.52 -19.56
C ARG A 77 2.63 -17.67 -18.64
N PRO A 78 1.31 -17.91 -18.56
CA PRO A 78 0.47 -17.29 -17.53
C PRO A 78 0.97 -17.60 -16.13
N ILE A 79 0.78 -16.65 -15.20
CA ILE A 79 1.06 -16.88 -13.79
C ILE A 79 -0.19 -17.47 -13.14
N LEU A 80 -0.02 -18.53 -12.36
CA LEU A 80 -1.09 -19.16 -11.57
C LEU A 80 -0.73 -19.08 -10.09
N MET A 81 -1.43 -18.22 -9.36
CA MET A 81 -1.30 -18.08 -7.91
C MET A 81 -2.23 -19.05 -7.21
N ILE A 82 -1.69 -19.94 -6.39
CA ILE A 82 -2.47 -20.84 -5.53
C ILE A 82 -2.16 -20.49 -4.08
N GLY A 83 -3.18 -20.19 -3.31
CA GLY A 83 -3.02 -19.87 -1.89
C GLY A 83 -4.36 -19.74 -1.18
N PRO A 84 -4.35 -19.75 0.16
CA PRO A 84 -5.56 -19.70 0.99
C PRO A 84 -6.42 -18.47 0.71
N PRO A 85 -7.73 -18.49 1.04
CA PRO A 85 -8.59 -17.33 0.89
C PRO A 85 -8.22 -16.22 1.88
N GLY A 86 -8.48 -14.96 1.50
CA GLY A 86 -8.34 -13.81 2.39
C GLY A 86 -6.90 -13.34 2.66
N ILE A 87 -5.88 -13.82 1.92
CA ILE A 87 -4.48 -13.41 2.08
C ILE A 87 -4.06 -12.21 1.21
N GLY A 88 -4.99 -11.64 0.41
CA GLY A 88 -4.71 -10.42 -0.39
C GLY A 88 -4.28 -10.68 -1.84
N LYS A 89 -4.55 -11.86 -2.43
CA LYS A 89 -4.19 -12.17 -3.84
C LYS A 89 -4.68 -11.13 -4.83
N THR A 90 -5.90 -10.64 -4.68
CA THR A 90 -6.47 -9.60 -5.56
C THR A 90 -5.82 -8.24 -5.33
N ALA A 91 -5.59 -7.87 -4.07
CA ALA A 91 -5.00 -6.57 -3.70
C ALA A 91 -3.58 -6.38 -4.26
N ILE A 92 -2.76 -7.44 -4.33
CA ILE A 92 -1.41 -7.32 -4.90
C ILE A 92 -1.42 -7.07 -6.41
N MET A 93 -2.50 -7.40 -7.13
CA MET A 93 -2.62 -7.11 -8.57
C MET A 93 -2.74 -5.62 -8.82
N GLU A 94 -3.55 -4.92 -8.03
CA GLU A 94 -3.67 -3.45 -8.09
C GLU A 94 -2.33 -2.79 -7.79
N GLN A 95 -1.64 -3.25 -6.75
CA GLN A 95 -0.31 -2.74 -6.39
C GLN A 95 0.74 -3.01 -7.47
N ALA A 96 0.76 -4.22 -8.05
CA ALA A 96 1.70 -4.57 -9.11
C ALA A 96 1.44 -3.78 -10.39
N ALA A 97 0.18 -3.58 -10.77
CA ALA A 97 -0.18 -2.78 -11.93
C ALA A 97 0.21 -1.31 -11.76
N ALA A 98 -0.01 -0.75 -10.57
CA ALA A 98 0.40 0.62 -10.23
C ALA A 98 1.93 0.77 -10.24
N GLU A 99 2.67 -0.15 -9.61
CA GLU A 99 4.14 -0.12 -9.55
C GLU A 99 4.80 -0.26 -10.94
N CYS A 100 4.22 -1.11 -11.81
CA CYS A 100 4.71 -1.29 -13.17
C CYS A 100 4.15 -0.27 -14.18
N GLY A 101 3.22 0.59 -13.78
CA GLY A 101 2.60 1.60 -14.64
C GLY A 101 1.71 1.04 -15.75
N VAL A 102 1.24 -0.22 -15.62
CA VAL A 102 0.44 -0.94 -16.63
C VAL A 102 -1.07 -0.89 -16.32
N GLY A 103 -1.91 -1.29 -17.28
CA GLY A 103 -3.35 -1.44 -17.08
C GLY A 103 -3.68 -2.67 -16.23
N LEU A 104 -4.85 -2.69 -15.59
CA LEU A 104 -5.38 -3.84 -14.87
C LEU A 104 -6.82 -4.08 -15.27
N VAL A 105 -7.13 -5.31 -15.67
CA VAL A 105 -8.50 -5.81 -15.79
C VAL A 105 -8.63 -7.00 -14.86
N SER A 106 -9.53 -6.92 -13.89
CA SER A 106 -9.78 -7.96 -12.89
C SER A 106 -11.15 -8.59 -13.10
N TYR A 107 -11.18 -9.91 -13.17
CA TYR A 107 -12.37 -10.69 -13.40
C TYR A 107 -12.51 -11.84 -12.40
N THR A 108 -13.64 -11.92 -11.71
CA THR A 108 -14.01 -13.08 -10.88
C THR A 108 -14.88 -14.02 -11.71
N ILE A 109 -14.32 -15.16 -12.09
CA ILE A 109 -14.92 -16.04 -13.10
C ILE A 109 -16.16 -16.79 -12.61
N THR A 110 -16.34 -16.97 -11.31
CA THR A 110 -17.48 -17.71 -10.71
C THR A 110 -18.85 -17.09 -10.99
N HIS A 111 -18.89 -15.80 -11.31
CA HIS A 111 -20.12 -15.09 -11.66
C HIS A 111 -20.50 -15.21 -13.15
N HIS A 112 -19.65 -15.85 -13.96
CA HIS A 112 -19.85 -15.92 -15.39
C HIS A 112 -20.41 -17.27 -15.86
N THR A 113 -21.35 -17.18 -16.79
CA THR A 113 -21.80 -18.33 -17.57
C THR A 113 -20.85 -18.59 -18.73
N ARG A 114 -20.91 -19.78 -19.32
CA ARG A 114 -20.16 -20.08 -20.53
C ARG A 114 -20.43 -19.07 -21.66
N GLN A 115 -21.67 -18.60 -21.77
CA GLN A 115 -22.09 -17.67 -22.82
C GLN A 115 -21.51 -16.27 -22.63
N SER A 116 -21.51 -15.74 -21.40
CA SER A 116 -20.90 -14.43 -21.12
C SER A 116 -19.37 -14.47 -21.24
N ALA A 117 -18.75 -15.59 -20.86
CA ALA A 117 -17.30 -15.72 -20.91
C ALA A 117 -16.75 -15.95 -22.32
N ILE A 118 -17.39 -16.81 -23.16
CA ILE A 118 -16.90 -17.18 -24.49
C ILE A 118 -17.49 -16.29 -25.59
N GLY A 119 -18.65 -15.70 -25.36
CA GLY A 119 -19.48 -15.02 -26.35
C GLY A 119 -20.64 -15.88 -26.84
N LEU A 120 -21.56 -15.26 -27.53
CA LEU A 120 -22.73 -15.92 -28.12
C LEU A 120 -22.42 -16.42 -29.53
N PRO A 121 -22.88 -17.61 -29.92
CA PRO A 121 -22.74 -18.07 -31.28
C PRO A 121 -23.59 -17.23 -32.23
N GLU A 122 -22.98 -16.75 -33.30
CA GLU A 122 -23.63 -15.98 -34.37
C GLU A 122 -23.40 -16.72 -35.70
N ILE A 123 -24.42 -16.75 -36.55
CA ILE A 123 -24.33 -17.37 -37.86
C ILE A 123 -23.93 -16.30 -38.88
N VAL A 124 -22.70 -16.38 -39.38
CA VAL A 124 -22.15 -15.46 -40.37
C VAL A 124 -21.93 -16.13 -41.71
N LYS A 125 -22.13 -15.39 -42.80
CA LYS A 125 -21.86 -15.90 -44.15
C LYS A 125 -20.40 -15.60 -44.50
N ARG A 126 -19.61 -16.66 -44.73
CA ARG A 126 -18.21 -16.55 -45.20
C ARG A 126 -18.03 -17.17 -46.55
N ASN A 127 -17.13 -16.60 -47.36
CA ASN A 127 -16.82 -17.11 -48.71
C ASN A 127 -15.60 -18.03 -48.65
N TYR A 128 -15.80 -19.29 -49.02
CA TYR A 128 -14.73 -20.27 -49.12
C TYR A 128 -14.68 -20.82 -50.55
N GLY A 129 -13.55 -20.63 -51.25
CA GLY A 129 -13.37 -21.10 -52.61
C GLY A 129 -14.42 -20.58 -53.61
N GLY A 130 -14.91 -19.34 -53.42
CA GLY A 130 -15.96 -18.73 -54.28
C GLY A 130 -17.38 -19.14 -53.93
N LYS A 131 -17.61 -19.97 -52.89
CA LYS A 131 -18.95 -20.37 -52.41
C LYS A 131 -19.25 -19.75 -51.06
N GLY A 132 -20.40 -19.06 -50.92
CA GLY A 132 -20.88 -18.52 -49.66
C GLY A 132 -21.40 -19.66 -48.77
N MET A 133 -20.71 -19.91 -47.65
CA MET A 133 -21.12 -20.90 -46.65
C MET A 133 -21.52 -20.20 -45.35
N MET A 134 -22.52 -20.75 -44.66
CA MET A 134 -22.91 -20.29 -43.32
C MET A 134 -21.99 -20.94 -42.30
N VAL A 135 -21.35 -20.14 -41.48
CA VAL A 135 -20.38 -20.57 -40.44
C VAL A 135 -20.82 -20.02 -39.10
N THR A 136 -20.67 -20.80 -38.06
CA THR A 136 -20.84 -20.30 -36.69
C THR A 136 -19.58 -19.55 -36.28
N ASP A 137 -19.75 -18.28 -35.90
CA ASP A 137 -18.74 -17.46 -35.26
C ASP A 137 -19.21 -17.14 -33.85
N TYR A 138 -18.38 -16.52 -33.04
CA TYR A 138 -18.73 -16.12 -31.68
C TYR A 138 -18.56 -14.60 -31.55
N THR A 139 -19.50 -13.93 -30.87
CA THR A 139 -19.34 -12.55 -30.45
C THR A 139 -18.13 -12.43 -29.55
N MET A 140 -17.54 -11.24 -29.45
CA MET A 140 -16.40 -11.01 -28.56
C MET A 140 -16.79 -11.33 -27.11
N SER A 141 -15.93 -12.07 -26.42
CA SER A 141 -16.04 -12.32 -25.00
C SER A 141 -16.01 -11.03 -24.19
N GLU A 142 -16.85 -10.90 -23.16
CA GLU A 142 -16.85 -9.78 -22.24
C GLU A 142 -15.48 -9.55 -21.61
N ILE A 143 -14.76 -10.62 -21.27
CA ILE A 143 -13.41 -10.57 -20.70
C ILE A 143 -12.42 -9.93 -21.67
N VAL A 144 -12.46 -10.32 -22.96
CA VAL A 144 -11.59 -9.73 -23.97
C VAL A 144 -12.00 -8.30 -24.29
N ALA A 145 -13.30 -8.02 -24.36
CA ALA A 145 -13.84 -6.67 -24.56
C ALA A 145 -13.40 -5.71 -23.44
N SER A 146 -13.43 -6.13 -22.18
CA SER A 146 -12.97 -5.33 -21.04
C SER A 146 -11.49 -4.96 -21.13
N VAL A 147 -10.65 -5.79 -21.74
CA VAL A 147 -9.24 -5.44 -22.01
C VAL A 147 -9.16 -4.28 -23.00
N TYR A 148 -9.92 -4.35 -24.12
CA TYR A 148 -9.96 -3.26 -25.10
C TYR A 148 -10.54 -1.98 -24.50
N ASP A 149 -11.61 -2.08 -23.70
CA ASP A 149 -12.20 -0.95 -22.98
C ASP A 149 -11.20 -0.28 -22.03
N CYS A 150 -10.40 -1.08 -21.32
CA CYS A 150 -9.34 -0.57 -20.46
C CYS A 150 -8.26 0.16 -21.29
N MET A 151 -7.85 -0.41 -22.42
CA MET A 151 -6.89 0.25 -23.32
C MET A 151 -7.41 1.59 -23.85
N GLU A 152 -8.68 1.66 -24.25
CA GLU A 152 -9.30 2.89 -24.76
C GLU A 152 -9.46 3.94 -23.65
N LYS A 153 -9.92 3.53 -22.44
CA LYS A 153 -10.13 4.45 -21.31
C LYS A 153 -8.84 4.99 -20.73
N THR A 154 -7.81 4.14 -20.58
CA THR A 154 -6.57 4.52 -19.89
C THR A 154 -5.44 4.95 -20.82
N GLY A 155 -5.56 4.67 -22.11
CA GLY A 155 -4.48 4.85 -23.11
C GLY A 155 -3.31 3.87 -22.95
N LYS A 156 -3.37 2.95 -21.97
CA LYS A 156 -2.32 1.96 -21.69
C LYS A 156 -2.46 0.78 -22.63
N LYS A 157 -1.43 0.53 -23.44
CA LYS A 157 -1.40 -0.61 -24.37
C LYS A 157 -0.97 -1.92 -23.72
N GLU A 158 -0.40 -1.86 -22.52
CA GLU A 158 0.15 -3.00 -21.77
C GLU A 158 -0.57 -3.12 -20.44
N GLY A 159 -0.79 -4.37 -19.98
CA GLY A 159 -1.58 -4.59 -18.77
C GLY A 159 -1.52 -6.01 -18.21
N ILE A 160 -2.23 -6.16 -17.11
CA ILE A 160 -2.52 -7.45 -16.46
C ILE A 160 -3.98 -7.78 -16.71
N LEU A 161 -4.25 -8.97 -17.25
CA LEU A 161 -5.56 -9.59 -17.17
C LEU A 161 -5.55 -10.57 -16.01
N PHE A 162 -6.23 -10.20 -14.93
CA PHE A 162 -6.32 -11.00 -13.72
C PHE A 162 -7.65 -11.77 -13.66
N ILE A 163 -7.55 -13.10 -13.55
CA ILE A 163 -8.71 -14.00 -13.42
C ILE A 163 -8.72 -14.60 -12.03
N ASP A 164 -9.64 -14.18 -11.18
CA ASP A 164 -9.79 -14.71 -9.83
C ASP A 164 -10.70 -15.95 -9.80
N GLU A 165 -10.46 -16.83 -8.82
CA GLU A 165 -11.19 -18.07 -8.57
C GLU A 165 -11.23 -19.04 -9.78
N ILE A 166 -10.14 -19.09 -10.56
CA ILE A 166 -10.08 -19.84 -11.84
C ILE A 166 -10.37 -21.35 -11.70
N ASN A 167 -10.16 -21.93 -10.54
CA ASN A 167 -10.41 -23.34 -10.27
C ASN A 167 -11.76 -23.63 -9.59
N CYS A 168 -12.60 -22.60 -9.41
CA CYS A 168 -13.97 -22.73 -8.89
C CYS A 168 -15.04 -22.66 -10.00
N VAL A 169 -14.64 -22.74 -11.25
CA VAL A 169 -15.54 -22.63 -12.42
C VAL A 169 -16.43 -23.84 -12.61
N SER A 170 -17.59 -23.62 -13.24
CA SER A 170 -18.48 -24.72 -13.64
C SER A 170 -17.82 -25.70 -14.62
N GLU A 171 -18.31 -26.92 -14.67
CA GLU A 171 -17.81 -27.97 -15.60
C GLU A 171 -17.85 -27.54 -17.06
N THR A 172 -18.86 -26.79 -17.42
CA THR A 172 -19.06 -26.31 -18.80
C THR A 172 -18.10 -25.21 -19.19
N LEU A 173 -17.57 -24.44 -18.22
CA LEU A 173 -16.66 -23.33 -18.45
C LEU A 173 -15.18 -23.74 -18.28
N ALA A 174 -14.87 -24.75 -17.49
CA ALA A 174 -13.51 -25.21 -17.23
C ALA A 174 -12.66 -25.44 -18.50
N PRO A 175 -13.16 -26.09 -19.59
CA PRO A 175 -12.36 -26.26 -20.80
C PRO A 175 -11.98 -24.93 -21.48
N ALA A 176 -12.84 -23.92 -21.41
CA ALA A 176 -12.55 -22.60 -21.96
C ALA A 176 -11.49 -21.85 -21.14
N MET A 177 -11.53 -22.00 -19.80
CA MET A 177 -10.49 -21.46 -18.91
C MET A 177 -9.14 -22.10 -19.17
N LEU A 178 -9.10 -23.42 -19.37
CA LEU A 178 -7.87 -24.12 -19.73
C LEU A 178 -7.34 -23.64 -21.09
N ALA A 179 -8.22 -23.45 -22.09
CA ALA A 179 -7.84 -22.90 -23.38
C ALA A 179 -7.29 -21.47 -23.25
N LEU A 180 -7.87 -20.64 -22.37
CA LEU A 180 -7.35 -19.30 -22.07
C LEU A 180 -5.94 -19.37 -21.48
N LEU A 181 -5.71 -20.22 -20.48
CA LEU A 181 -4.39 -20.40 -19.87
C LEU A 181 -3.36 -20.94 -20.87
N GLN A 182 -3.77 -21.82 -21.78
CA GLN A 182 -2.86 -22.46 -22.72
C GLN A 182 -2.54 -21.60 -23.94
N ASN A 183 -3.56 -20.95 -24.51
CA ASN A 183 -3.49 -20.32 -25.83
C ASN A 183 -3.70 -18.80 -25.78
N LYS A 184 -4.01 -18.22 -24.62
CA LYS A 184 -4.41 -16.81 -24.46
C LYS A 184 -5.59 -16.43 -25.37
N THR A 185 -6.54 -17.35 -25.55
CA THR A 185 -7.70 -17.16 -26.42
C THR A 185 -9.00 -17.50 -25.69
N PHE A 186 -10.02 -16.70 -25.92
CA PHE A 186 -11.39 -17.01 -25.57
C PHE A 186 -12.21 -17.16 -26.84
N GLY A 187 -12.74 -18.35 -27.09
CA GLY A 187 -13.42 -18.65 -28.35
C GLY A 187 -12.48 -18.40 -29.54
N SER A 188 -12.89 -17.54 -30.47
CA SER A 188 -12.09 -17.10 -31.63
C SER A 188 -11.21 -15.87 -31.36
N HIS A 189 -11.36 -15.22 -30.18
CA HIS A 189 -10.70 -13.95 -29.88
C HIS A 189 -9.46 -14.14 -29.01
N LYS A 190 -8.35 -13.51 -29.43
CA LYS A 190 -7.09 -13.49 -28.68
C LYS A 190 -7.05 -12.30 -27.74
N ILE A 191 -6.40 -12.50 -26.60
CA ILE A 191 -6.02 -11.38 -25.71
C ILE A 191 -5.01 -10.51 -26.48
N PRO A 192 -5.15 -9.15 -26.43
CA PRO A 192 -4.21 -8.24 -27.07
C PRO A 192 -2.76 -8.48 -26.63
N GLU A 193 -1.83 -8.26 -27.55
CA GLU A 193 -0.40 -8.28 -27.24
C GLU A 193 -0.07 -7.22 -26.17
N GLY A 194 0.87 -7.55 -25.27
CA GLY A 194 1.22 -6.69 -24.15
C GLY A 194 0.36 -6.93 -22.90
N TRP A 195 -0.63 -7.81 -22.96
CA TRP A 195 -1.42 -8.19 -21.79
C TRP A 195 -0.95 -9.52 -21.22
N VAL A 196 -0.52 -9.48 -19.96
CA VAL A 196 -0.02 -10.65 -19.22
C VAL A 196 -1.17 -11.27 -18.43
N LEU A 197 -1.39 -12.56 -18.63
CA LEU A 197 -2.43 -13.30 -17.92
C LEU A 197 -1.92 -13.75 -16.55
N VAL A 198 -2.63 -13.35 -15.50
CA VAL A 198 -2.43 -13.80 -14.14
C VAL A 198 -3.73 -14.41 -13.63
N ALA A 199 -3.68 -15.60 -13.09
CA ALA A 199 -4.84 -16.29 -12.53
C ALA A 199 -4.63 -16.60 -11.05
N ALA A 200 -5.69 -16.60 -10.26
CA ALA A 200 -5.67 -16.98 -8.86
C ALA A 200 -6.67 -18.09 -8.57
N GLY A 201 -6.32 -18.96 -7.66
CA GLY A 201 -7.17 -20.03 -7.16
C GLY A 201 -6.91 -20.35 -5.69
N ASN A 202 -7.80 -21.10 -5.10
CA ASN A 202 -7.66 -21.59 -3.73
C ASN A 202 -7.28 -23.08 -3.76
N PRO A 203 -6.51 -23.58 -2.78
CA PRO A 203 -6.29 -25.00 -2.60
C PRO A 203 -7.59 -25.78 -2.32
N PRO A 204 -7.67 -27.08 -2.67
CA PRO A 204 -8.89 -27.88 -2.49
C PRO A 204 -9.37 -28.01 -1.03
N GLU A 205 -8.45 -27.88 -0.07
CA GLU A 205 -8.73 -27.99 1.36
C GLU A 205 -9.70 -26.91 1.85
N TYR A 206 -9.73 -25.76 1.17
CA TYR A 206 -10.54 -24.60 1.57
C TYR A 206 -11.92 -24.57 0.90
N ASN A 207 -12.06 -25.19 -0.26
CA ASN A 207 -13.33 -25.17 -1.00
C ASN A 207 -13.56 -26.48 -1.75
N LYS A 208 -14.63 -27.21 -1.42
CA LYS A 208 -15.00 -28.47 -2.07
C LYS A 208 -15.35 -28.35 -3.56
N SER A 209 -15.67 -27.15 -4.03
CA SER A 209 -15.96 -26.85 -5.44
C SER A 209 -14.70 -26.65 -6.28
N VAL A 210 -13.54 -26.61 -5.66
CA VAL A 210 -12.26 -26.43 -6.31
C VAL A 210 -11.88 -27.69 -7.09
N ARG A 211 -11.38 -27.49 -8.31
CA ARG A 211 -10.81 -28.54 -9.15
C ARG A 211 -9.31 -28.43 -9.15
N GLU A 212 -8.68 -29.57 -9.09
CA GLU A 212 -7.24 -29.67 -9.29
C GLU A 212 -6.92 -29.52 -10.79
N PHE A 213 -5.82 -28.82 -11.07
CA PHE A 213 -5.30 -28.71 -12.42
C PHE A 213 -4.52 -29.97 -12.78
N ASP A 214 -4.71 -30.45 -13.99
CA ASP A 214 -3.92 -31.54 -14.53
C ASP A 214 -2.46 -31.12 -14.81
N ILE A 215 -1.59 -32.11 -14.94
CA ILE A 215 -0.15 -31.90 -15.19
C ILE A 215 0.06 -31.12 -16.50
N VAL A 216 -0.78 -31.35 -17.51
CA VAL A 216 -0.66 -30.69 -18.83
C VAL A 216 -0.92 -29.19 -18.71
N THR A 217 -1.85 -28.77 -17.85
CA THR A 217 -2.12 -27.37 -17.55
C THR A 217 -1.01 -26.77 -16.72
N LEU A 218 -0.57 -27.46 -15.66
CA LEU A 218 0.50 -26.99 -14.79
C LEU A 218 1.83 -26.81 -15.51
N ASP A 219 2.15 -27.65 -16.51
CA ASP A 219 3.34 -27.50 -17.35
C ASP A 219 3.32 -26.23 -18.22
N ARG A 220 2.16 -25.64 -18.45
CA ARG A 220 1.99 -24.46 -19.32
C ARG A 220 1.86 -23.14 -18.56
N VAL A 221 1.79 -23.18 -17.24
CA VAL A 221 1.71 -22.01 -16.37
C VAL A 221 2.95 -21.88 -15.48
N ARG A 222 3.12 -20.71 -14.87
CA ARG A 222 4.08 -20.50 -13.79
C ARG A 222 3.29 -20.52 -12.49
N LYS A 223 3.32 -21.64 -11.78
CA LYS A 223 2.64 -21.80 -10.49
C LYS A 223 3.42 -21.09 -9.39
N LEU A 224 2.74 -20.23 -8.63
CA LEU A 224 3.23 -19.61 -7.39
C LEU A 224 2.35 -20.12 -6.24
N GLU A 225 2.97 -20.74 -5.25
CA GLU A 225 2.32 -21.19 -4.02
C GLU A 225 2.51 -20.12 -2.95
N ILE A 226 1.39 -19.59 -2.44
CA ILE A 226 1.40 -18.43 -1.54
C ILE A 226 0.84 -18.85 -0.20
N GLU A 227 1.57 -18.54 0.87
CA GLU A 227 1.17 -18.80 2.25
C GLU A 227 0.89 -17.52 3.03
N PRO A 228 0.03 -17.62 4.07
CA PRO A 228 -0.18 -16.52 4.99
C PRO A 228 1.09 -16.24 5.80
N ASP A 229 1.53 -14.99 5.81
CA ASP A 229 2.66 -14.53 6.62
C ASP A 229 2.25 -13.32 7.46
N CYS A 230 2.25 -13.50 8.78
CA CYS A 230 1.86 -12.47 9.73
C CYS A 230 2.80 -11.27 9.69
N ASP A 231 4.11 -11.48 9.58
CA ASP A 231 5.09 -10.39 9.59
C ASP A 231 4.94 -9.49 8.35
N THR A 232 4.69 -10.10 7.20
CA THR A 232 4.39 -9.35 5.97
C THR A 232 3.07 -8.59 6.10
N TRP A 233 2.05 -9.23 6.68
CA TRP A 233 0.76 -8.56 6.86
C TRP A 233 0.84 -7.41 7.88
N LEU A 234 1.61 -7.54 8.97
CA LEU A 234 1.81 -6.46 9.94
C LEU A 234 2.46 -5.23 9.31
N LYS A 235 3.41 -5.40 8.39
CA LYS A 235 4.00 -4.29 7.62
C LYS A 235 2.94 -3.59 6.75
N TYR A 236 2.11 -4.37 6.07
CA TYR A 236 0.98 -3.84 5.30
C TYR A 236 -0.03 -3.13 6.20
N ALA A 237 -0.40 -3.74 7.33
CA ALA A 237 -1.34 -3.21 8.30
C ALA A 237 -0.92 -1.83 8.84
N GLY A 238 0.39 -1.67 9.09
CA GLY A 238 0.97 -0.38 9.46
C GLY A 238 0.76 0.72 8.42
N GLN A 239 0.78 0.36 7.13
CA GLN A 239 0.57 1.31 6.02
C GLN A 239 -0.91 1.58 5.71
N GLN A 240 -1.82 0.68 6.09
CA GLN A 240 -3.25 0.74 5.75
C GLN A 240 -4.15 1.22 6.89
N ASN A 241 -3.59 1.85 7.91
CA ASN A 241 -4.34 2.39 9.04
C ASN A 241 -5.19 1.32 9.77
N VAL A 242 -4.67 0.10 9.88
CA VAL A 242 -5.28 -0.95 10.71
C VAL A 242 -5.21 -0.54 12.18
N HIS A 243 -6.28 -0.84 12.94
CA HIS A 243 -6.38 -0.46 14.35
C HIS A 243 -5.21 -1.00 15.18
N GLN A 244 -4.63 -0.14 16.03
CA GLN A 244 -3.41 -0.46 16.75
C GLN A 244 -3.54 -1.65 17.70
N ALA A 245 -4.71 -1.87 18.31
CA ALA A 245 -4.96 -3.06 19.13
C ALA A 245 -4.82 -4.37 18.34
N VAL A 246 -5.26 -4.40 17.07
CA VAL A 246 -5.10 -5.57 16.19
C VAL A 246 -3.63 -5.82 15.88
N ILE A 247 -2.88 -4.76 15.51
CA ILE A 247 -1.44 -4.83 15.24
C ILE A 247 -0.70 -5.32 16.50
N SER A 248 -1.01 -4.76 17.67
CA SER A 248 -0.40 -5.13 18.95
C SER A 248 -0.65 -6.59 19.30
N TYR A 249 -1.89 -7.04 19.19
CA TYR A 249 -2.28 -8.41 19.48
C TYR A 249 -1.54 -9.41 18.57
N LEU A 250 -1.56 -9.19 17.27
CA LEU A 250 -0.92 -10.07 16.31
C LEU A 250 0.61 -10.02 16.36
N SER A 251 1.19 -8.91 16.79
CA SER A 251 2.64 -8.85 17.05
C SER A 251 3.07 -9.74 18.21
N MET A 252 2.20 -9.93 19.22
CA MET A 252 2.45 -10.83 20.36
C MET A 252 2.08 -12.29 20.05
N LYS A 253 0.98 -12.51 19.30
CA LYS A 253 0.39 -13.84 19.06
C LYS A 253 0.25 -14.11 17.57
N LYS A 254 1.37 -14.18 16.86
CA LYS A 254 1.43 -14.36 15.40
C LYS A 254 0.72 -15.62 14.92
N GLU A 255 0.69 -16.67 15.75
CA GLU A 255 0.00 -17.92 15.47
C GLU A 255 -1.53 -17.78 15.38
N ARG A 256 -2.08 -16.67 15.89
CA ARG A 256 -3.51 -16.37 15.81
C ARG A 256 -3.91 -15.61 14.53
N PHE A 257 -2.94 -15.27 13.68
CA PHE A 257 -3.17 -14.48 12.47
C PHE A 257 -4.03 -15.21 11.45
N TYR A 258 -3.74 -16.49 11.21
CA TYR A 258 -4.43 -17.26 10.20
C TYR A 258 -4.68 -18.70 10.70
N ALA A 259 -5.93 -19.13 10.62
CA ALA A 259 -6.31 -20.50 10.94
C ALA A 259 -7.54 -20.87 10.09
N VAL A 260 -7.57 -22.09 9.57
CA VAL A 260 -8.76 -22.67 8.95
C VAL A 260 -8.86 -24.12 9.42
N GLU A 261 -9.93 -24.42 10.14
CA GLU A 261 -10.17 -25.73 10.72
C GLU A 261 -11.54 -26.25 10.26
N ASN A 262 -11.55 -27.48 9.75
CA ASN A 262 -12.77 -28.18 9.41
C ASN A 262 -12.99 -29.26 10.47
N THR A 263 -13.96 -29.06 11.35
CA THR A 263 -14.33 -30.01 12.40
C THR A 263 -15.70 -30.60 12.12
N VAL A 264 -16.11 -31.58 12.95
CA VAL A 264 -17.45 -32.18 12.89
C VAL A 264 -18.54 -31.14 13.23
N ASP A 265 -18.19 -30.16 14.09
CA ASP A 265 -19.10 -29.12 14.59
C ASP A 265 -19.23 -27.93 13.63
N GLY A 266 -18.35 -27.83 12.62
CA GLY A 266 -18.42 -26.75 11.66
C GLY A 266 -17.05 -26.35 11.07
N LYS A 267 -17.07 -25.22 10.36
CA LYS A 267 -15.86 -24.60 9.81
C LYS A 267 -15.50 -23.40 10.67
N PHE A 268 -14.32 -23.43 11.24
CA PHE A 268 -13.77 -22.33 12.02
C PHE A 268 -12.61 -21.70 11.26
N PHE A 269 -12.62 -20.37 11.15
CA PHE A 269 -11.54 -19.71 10.42
C PHE A 269 -11.23 -18.31 10.95
N VAL A 270 -9.98 -17.96 10.81
CA VAL A 270 -9.45 -16.62 11.00
C VAL A 270 -8.61 -16.29 9.78
N THR A 271 -8.82 -15.13 9.18
CA THR A 271 -8.12 -14.70 7.95
C THR A 271 -7.62 -13.28 8.08
N ALA A 272 -6.64 -12.91 7.25
CA ALA A 272 -6.15 -11.53 7.18
C ALA A 272 -7.27 -10.52 6.85
N ARG A 273 -8.22 -10.90 5.99
CA ARG A 273 -9.42 -10.09 5.69
C ARG A 273 -10.29 -9.90 6.93
N GLY A 274 -10.53 -10.97 7.70
CA GLY A 274 -11.31 -10.88 8.93
C GLY A 274 -10.71 -9.88 9.92
N TRP A 275 -9.40 -9.88 10.11
CA TRP A 275 -8.69 -8.91 10.94
C TRP A 275 -8.81 -7.47 10.42
N GLU A 276 -8.70 -7.27 9.11
CA GLU A 276 -8.82 -5.94 8.50
C GLU A 276 -10.24 -5.37 8.62
N ASP A 277 -11.26 -6.19 8.34
CA ASP A 277 -12.65 -5.77 8.43
C ASP A 277 -13.07 -5.52 9.89
N LEU A 278 -12.63 -6.36 10.84
CA LEU A 278 -12.80 -6.12 12.27
C LEU A 278 -12.16 -4.80 12.70
N SER A 279 -10.93 -4.53 12.26
CA SER A 279 -10.23 -3.28 12.55
C SER A 279 -11.02 -2.04 12.10
N ARG A 280 -11.57 -2.06 10.89
CA ARG A 280 -12.39 -0.95 10.37
C ARG A 280 -13.66 -0.73 11.18
N LEU A 281 -14.27 -1.83 11.63
CA LEU A 281 -15.46 -1.74 12.45
C LEU A 281 -15.15 -1.22 13.85
N ILE A 282 -14.06 -1.69 14.48
CA ILE A 282 -13.58 -1.19 15.77
C ILE A 282 -13.42 0.35 15.70
N GLN A 283 -12.70 0.88 14.72
CA GLN A 283 -12.52 2.33 14.53
C GLN A 283 -13.85 3.09 14.40
N SER A 284 -14.84 2.48 13.75
CA SER A 284 -16.17 3.07 13.61
C SER A 284 -16.95 3.06 14.91
N TYR A 285 -16.87 1.96 15.67
CA TYR A 285 -17.56 1.78 16.95
C TYR A 285 -16.98 2.70 18.02
N GLU A 286 -15.65 2.87 18.08
CA GLU A 286 -15.02 3.82 18.98
C GLU A 286 -15.49 5.25 18.74
N ARG A 287 -15.56 5.68 17.46
CA ARG A 287 -16.10 7.02 17.11
C ARG A 287 -17.54 7.22 17.53
N LEU A 288 -18.34 6.16 17.46
CA LEU A 288 -19.75 6.17 17.84
C LEU A 288 -19.97 5.84 19.33
N ARG A 289 -18.90 5.49 20.08
CA ARG A 289 -18.93 5.04 21.46
C ARG A 289 -19.82 3.81 21.67
N ILE A 290 -19.76 2.87 20.72
CA ILE A 290 -20.46 1.58 20.78
C ILE A 290 -19.48 0.57 21.41
N GLU A 291 -19.99 -0.26 22.32
CA GLU A 291 -19.20 -1.28 23.00
C GLU A 291 -18.75 -2.39 22.03
N ILE A 292 -17.51 -2.83 22.18
CA ILE A 292 -16.89 -3.91 21.42
C ILE A 292 -16.81 -5.13 22.36
N ASN A 293 -17.59 -6.16 22.03
CA ASN A 293 -17.72 -7.38 22.83
C ASN A 293 -17.22 -8.63 22.06
N GLU A 294 -17.19 -9.78 22.74
CA GLU A 294 -16.77 -11.06 22.17
C GLU A 294 -17.64 -11.50 20.99
N GLU A 295 -18.98 -11.25 21.05
CA GLU A 295 -19.91 -11.62 20.00
C GLU A 295 -19.58 -10.92 18.68
N LEU A 296 -19.36 -9.60 18.73
CA LEU A 296 -18.96 -8.80 17.58
C LEU A 296 -17.65 -9.31 16.98
N VAL A 297 -16.64 -9.56 17.82
CA VAL A 297 -15.36 -10.09 17.36
C VAL A 297 -15.52 -11.45 16.69
N GLY A 298 -16.39 -12.32 17.24
CA GLY A 298 -16.71 -13.64 16.71
C GLY A 298 -17.37 -13.62 15.33
N GLU A 299 -18.04 -12.53 14.95
CA GLU A 299 -18.60 -12.37 13.60
C GLU A 299 -17.52 -12.33 12.51
N PHE A 300 -16.32 -11.82 12.83
CA PHE A 300 -15.19 -11.71 11.90
C PHE A 300 -14.15 -12.80 12.09
N LEU A 301 -13.88 -13.16 13.35
CA LEU A 301 -12.92 -14.19 13.74
C LEU A 301 -13.70 -15.44 14.19
N GLN A 302 -14.09 -16.26 13.23
CA GLN A 302 -14.99 -17.40 13.47
C GLN A 302 -14.27 -18.59 14.15
N LYS A 303 -13.23 -18.34 14.93
CA LYS A 303 -12.59 -19.27 15.85
C LYS A 303 -12.78 -18.72 17.27
N GLU A 304 -13.69 -19.35 18.04
CA GLU A 304 -14.15 -18.87 19.35
C GLU A 304 -13.00 -18.55 20.32
N GLU A 305 -11.99 -19.42 20.36
CA GLU A 305 -10.80 -19.20 21.20
C GLU A 305 -10.07 -17.89 20.84
N THR A 306 -9.89 -17.61 19.55
CA THR A 306 -9.21 -16.39 19.07
C THR A 306 -10.08 -15.16 19.29
N ALA A 307 -11.40 -15.28 19.08
CA ALA A 307 -12.34 -14.18 19.30
C ALA A 307 -12.38 -13.75 20.78
N ARG A 308 -12.49 -14.71 21.69
CA ARG A 308 -12.49 -14.48 23.14
C ARG A 308 -11.15 -13.87 23.61
N ASP A 309 -10.04 -14.44 23.16
CA ASP A 309 -8.71 -13.98 23.54
C ASP A 309 -8.45 -12.53 23.05
N PHE A 310 -8.83 -12.21 21.82
CA PHE A 310 -8.70 -10.84 21.30
C PHE A 310 -9.66 -9.86 22.00
N ALA A 311 -10.91 -10.25 22.26
CA ALA A 311 -11.86 -9.38 22.96
C ALA A 311 -11.36 -9.04 24.38
N GLY A 312 -10.83 -10.03 25.11
CA GLY A 312 -10.21 -9.80 26.41
C GLY A 312 -8.99 -8.89 26.32
N PHE A 313 -8.12 -9.11 25.33
CA PHE A 313 -6.97 -8.23 25.08
C PHE A 313 -7.42 -6.79 24.75
N TYR A 314 -8.44 -6.60 23.91
CA TYR A 314 -8.94 -5.29 23.53
C TYR A 314 -9.47 -4.50 24.74
N GLN A 315 -10.20 -5.16 25.65
CA GLN A 315 -10.69 -4.54 26.89
C GLN A 315 -9.52 -4.07 27.77
N LEU A 316 -8.49 -4.89 27.93
CA LEU A 316 -7.28 -4.49 28.68
C LEU A 316 -6.54 -3.36 27.97
N TYR A 317 -6.40 -3.42 26.66
CA TYR A 317 -5.76 -2.39 25.85
C TYR A 317 -6.42 -1.02 26.02
N THR A 318 -7.75 -0.99 25.95
CA THR A 318 -8.54 0.24 26.16
C THR A 318 -8.39 0.76 27.60
N LYS A 319 -8.46 -0.13 28.60
CA LYS A 319 -8.25 0.23 30.01
C LYS A 319 -6.86 0.82 30.25
N TYR A 320 -5.80 0.21 29.69
CA TYR A 320 -4.45 0.77 29.80
C TYR A 320 -4.34 2.15 29.15
N GLY A 321 -5.01 2.39 28.01
CA GLY A 321 -5.08 3.70 27.38
C GLY A 321 -5.64 4.79 28.32
N GLU A 322 -6.71 4.47 29.03
CA GLU A 322 -7.33 5.35 30.02
C GLU A 322 -6.46 5.50 31.28
N ASP A 323 -5.97 4.40 31.83
CA ASP A 323 -5.18 4.39 33.06
C ASP A 323 -3.86 5.16 32.91
N TYR A 324 -3.17 5.03 31.78
CA TYR A 324 -1.90 5.73 31.51
C TYR A 324 -2.08 7.15 31.03
N GLN A 325 -3.21 7.50 30.44
CA GLN A 325 -3.47 8.84 29.86
C GLN A 325 -2.39 9.21 28.82
N ILE A 326 -2.12 8.29 27.88
CA ILE A 326 -1.03 8.41 26.90
C ILE A 326 -0.99 9.77 26.18
N PRO A 327 -2.10 10.35 25.69
CA PRO A 327 -2.06 11.67 25.07
C PRO A 327 -1.51 12.75 26.01
N ALA A 328 -1.86 12.71 27.30
CA ALA A 328 -1.37 13.70 28.26
C ALA A 328 0.12 13.53 28.59
N ILE A 329 0.64 12.29 28.55
CA ILE A 329 2.09 12.01 28.64
C ILE A 329 2.81 12.64 27.45
N LEU A 330 2.34 12.38 26.23
CA LEU A 330 2.98 12.85 25.00
C LEU A 330 2.94 14.36 24.86
N GLU A 331 1.83 15.00 25.19
CA GLU A 331 1.72 16.45 25.18
C GLU A 331 2.50 17.13 26.32
N GLY A 332 2.98 16.37 27.32
CA GLY A 332 3.68 16.88 28.48
C GLY A 332 2.77 17.71 29.40
N LYS A 333 1.50 17.33 29.54
CA LYS A 333 0.49 18.00 30.36
C LYS A 333 0.40 17.46 31.78
N LEU A 334 1.05 16.32 32.07
CA LEU A 334 1.05 15.73 33.41
C LEU A 334 2.01 16.45 34.36
N SER A 335 1.65 16.49 35.66
CA SER A 335 2.58 16.94 36.67
C SER A 335 3.75 15.94 36.80
N THR A 336 4.91 16.43 37.25
CA THR A 336 6.10 15.62 37.43
C THR A 336 5.86 14.41 38.34
N ASP A 337 5.05 14.58 39.40
CA ASP A 337 4.75 13.48 40.32
C ASP A 337 3.82 12.44 39.71
N THR A 338 2.79 12.89 38.98
CA THR A 338 1.88 12.00 38.24
C THR A 338 2.63 11.23 37.16
N LEU A 339 3.53 11.89 36.40
CA LEU A 339 4.35 11.25 35.38
C LEU A 339 5.22 10.15 35.99
N LYS A 340 5.90 10.42 37.12
CA LYS A 340 6.71 9.41 37.82
C LYS A 340 5.87 8.24 38.32
N GLN A 341 4.66 8.46 38.81
CA GLN A 341 3.74 7.39 39.19
C GLN A 341 3.39 6.51 38.00
N LYS A 342 3.11 7.10 36.83
CA LYS A 342 2.83 6.31 35.59
C LYS A 342 4.06 5.55 35.10
N GLN A 343 5.25 6.13 35.21
CA GLN A 343 6.53 5.44 34.89
C GLN A 343 6.76 4.25 35.81
N GLN A 344 6.56 4.40 37.11
CA GLN A 344 6.69 3.30 38.07
C GLN A 344 5.65 2.19 37.85
N MET A 345 4.41 2.59 37.53
CA MET A 345 3.35 1.65 37.18
C MET A 345 3.73 0.84 35.93
N ALA A 346 4.22 1.49 34.89
CA ALA A 346 4.66 0.83 33.67
C ALA A 346 5.85 -0.11 33.93
N ALA A 347 6.84 0.32 34.71
CA ALA A 347 8.00 -0.51 35.07
C ALA A 347 7.60 -1.77 35.85
N GLY A 348 6.58 -1.69 36.71
CA GLY A 348 6.05 -2.83 37.50
C GLY A 348 5.03 -3.69 36.77
N GLY A 349 4.60 -3.32 35.58
CA GLY A 349 3.59 -4.02 34.78
C GLY A 349 4.06 -5.37 34.26
N ALA A 350 3.11 -6.29 34.01
CA ALA A 350 3.39 -7.53 33.31
C ALA A 350 3.88 -7.26 31.86
N PHE A 351 4.46 -8.28 31.23
CA PHE A 351 4.99 -8.13 29.86
C PHE A 351 3.94 -7.62 28.88
N GLU A 352 2.72 -8.16 28.93
CA GLU A 352 1.60 -7.76 28.07
C GLU A 352 1.21 -6.29 28.29
N GLU A 353 1.23 -5.82 29.52
CA GLU A 353 0.93 -4.42 29.87
C GLU A 353 2.03 -3.49 29.33
N ARG A 354 3.30 -3.79 29.58
CA ARG A 354 4.44 -3.00 29.06
C ARG A 354 4.43 -2.92 27.54
N PHE A 355 4.13 -4.04 26.89
CA PHE A 355 4.00 -4.11 25.44
C PHE A 355 2.83 -3.28 24.93
N ALA A 356 1.66 -3.36 25.60
CA ALA A 356 0.47 -2.56 25.25
C ALA A 356 0.74 -1.05 25.40
N VAL A 357 1.44 -0.62 26.47
CA VAL A 357 1.79 0.78 26.67
C VAL A 357 2.70 1.32 25.56
N VAL A 358 3.71 0.57 25.15
CA VAL A 358 4.60 0.95 24.03
C VAL A 358 3.79 1.10 22.74
N ASN A 359 2.90 0.15 22.44
CA ASN A 359 2.06 0.21 21.24
C ASN A 359 1.01 1.33 21.29
N LEU A 360 0.46 1.65 22.47
CA LEU A 360 -0.43 2.81 22.66
C LEU A 360 0.29 4.13 22.37
N ILE A 361 1.53 4.28 22.84
CA ILE A 361 2.38 5.43 22.53
C ILE A 361 2.61 5.53 21.02
N GLN A 362 3.00 4.42 20.37
CA GLN A 362 3.21 4.38 18.92
C GLN A 362 1.94 4.72 18.14
N GLY A 363 0.77 4.19 18.57
CA GLY A 363 -0.52 4.49 17.96
C GLY A 363 -0.86 5.97 17.98
N THR A 364 -0.69 6.62 19.13
CA THR A 364 -0.95 8.07 19.28
C THR A 364 0.01 8.90 18.41
N LEU A 365 1.30 8.56 18.41
CA LEU A 365 2.28 9.23 17.54
C LEU A 365 1.95 9.08 16.06
N ARG A 366 1.49 7.89 15.64
CA ARG A 366 1.05 7.63 14.26
C ARG A 366 -0.14 8.49 13.86
N GLU A 367 -1.11 8.69 14.76
CA GLU A 367 -2.25 9.56 14.49
C GLU A 367 -1.79 11.00 14.21
N THR A 368 -0.92 11.54 15.06
CA THR A 368 -0.36 12.90 14.87
C THR A 368 0.51 12.98 13.61
N ALA A 369 1.32 11.96 13.31
CA ALA A 369 2.11 11.90 12.08
C ALA A 369 1.22 11.85 10.83
N GLY A 370 0.14 11.07 10.86
CA GLY A 370 -0.84 11.04 9.78
C GLY A 370 -1.62 12.36 9.62
N GLU A 371 -1.83 13.13 10.68
CA GLU A 371 -2.37 14.50 10.59
C GLU A 371 -1.39 15.43 9.87
N TYR A 372 -0.11 15.38 10.25
CA TYR A 372 0.96 16.15 9.62
C TYR A 372 1.09 15.80 8.12
N GLU A 373 1.18 14.51 7.78
CA GLU A 373 1.34 14.05 6.40
C GLU A 373 0.17 14.51 5.50
N ARG A 374 -1.06 14.45 6.01
CA ARG A 374 -2.23 14.97 5.30
C ARG A 374 -2.18 16.48 5.10
N ALA A 375 -1.75 17.22 6.12
CA ALA A 375 -1.61 18.68 6.05
C ALA A 375 -0.50 19.07 5.05
N ASP A 376 0.64 18.40 5.09
CA ASP A 376 1.78 18.63 4.21
C ASP A 376 1.44 18.37 2.74
N GLN A 377 0.79 17.23 2.44
CA GLN A 377 0.33 16.91 1.09
C GLN A 377 -0.71 17.92 0.58
N GLN A 378 -1.63 18.36 1.43
CA GLN A 378 -2.61 19.39 1.05
C GLN A 378 -1.95 20.73 0.73
N ILE A 379 -1.02 21.17 1.57
CA ILE A 379 -0.28 22.42 1.36
C ILE A 379 0.52 22.37 0.06
N THR A 380 1.16 21.25 -0.24
CA THR A 380 1.92 21.05 -1.48
C THR A 380 1.04 21.24 -2.71
N VAL A 381 -0.11 20.55 -2.76
CA VAL A 381 -1.06 20.69 -3.88
C VAL A 381 -1.67 22.09 -3.95
N LEU A 382 -2.06 22.68 -2.81
CA LEU A 382 -2.57 24.05 -2.77
C LEU A 382 -1.52 25.05 -3.27
N HIS A 383 -0.27 24.89 -2.88
CA HIS A 383 0.83 25.74 -3.34
C HIS A 383 0.99 25.70 -4.86
N GLU A 384 0.95 24.52 -5.47
CA GLU A 384 0.98 24.36 -6.93
C GLU A 384 -0.21 25.06 -7.59
N LEU A 385 -1.42 24.88 -7.08
CA LEU A 385 -2.62 25.56 -7.57
C LEU A 385 -2.49 27.09 -7.46
N LEU A 386 -1.93 27.60 -6.35
CA LEU A 386 -1.73 29.03 -6.15
C LEU A 386 -0.66 29.61 -7.07
N ILE A 387 0.38 28.87 -7.42
CA ILE A 387 1.37 29.29 -8.46
C ILE A 387 0.67 29.44 -9.80
N HIS A 388 -0.16 28.48 -10.21
CA HIS A 388 -0.90 28.54 -11.45
C HIS A 388 -1.89 29.72 -11.47
N LEU A 389 -2.64 29.90 -10.39
CA LEU A 389 -3.57 31.02 -10.21
C LEU A 389 -2.85 32.37 -10.26
N LYS A 390 -1.70 32.51 -9.60
CA LYS A 390 -0.86 33.72 -9.63
C LYS A 390 -0.47 34.11 -11.06
N ASN A 391 -0.10 33.12 -11.86
CA ASN A 391 0.30 33.34 -13.24
C ASN A 391 -0.88 33.79 -14.12
N GLN A 392 -2.09 33.25 -13.89
CA GLN A 392 -3.31 33.69 -14.57
C GLN A 392 -3.67 35.14 -14.19
N VAL A 393 -3.69 35.45 -12.89
CA VAL A 393 -4.00 36.80 -12.39
C VAL A 393 -3.01 37.83 -12.94
N LYS A 394 -1.72 37.51 -13.03
CA LYS A 394 -0.70 38.39 -13.64
C LYS A 394 -0.95 38.65 -15.12
N LYS A 395 -1.30 37.63 -15.91
CA LYS A 395 -1.60 37.77 -17.33
C LYS A 395 -2.78 38.74 -17.55
N ILE A 396 -3.86 38.55 -16.76
CA ILE A 396 -5.04 39.42 -16.86
C ILE A 396 -4.72 40.85 -16.48
N SER A 397 -3.97 41.07 -15.40
CA SER A 397 -3.55 42.42 -14.97
C SER A 397 -2.63 43.11 -16.02
N GLN A 398 -1.88 42.38 -16.82
CA GLN A 398 -1.09 42.93 -17.93
C GLN A 398 -1.98 43.27 -19.14
N ASP A 399 -2.94 42.41 -19.48
CA ASP A 399 -3.91 42.62 -20.57
C ASP A 399 -4.87 43.78 -20.26
N GLU A 400 -5.31 43.93 -19.00
CA GLU A 400 -6.10 45.07 -18.55
C GLU A 400 -5.34 46.39 -18.65
N LYS A 401 -4.06 46.44 -18.28
CA LYS A 401 -3.22 47.64 -18.46
C LYS A 401 -3.04 48.01 -19.94
N SER A 402 -3.02 47.03 -20.83
CA SER A 402 -2.92 47.23 -22.27
C SER A 402 -4.27 47.67 -22.90
N ARG A 403 -5.40 47.32 -22.27
CA ARG A 403 -6.78 47.68 -22.73
C ARG A 403 -7.36 48.92 -22.08
N MET A 404 -6.71 49.53 -21.11
CA MET A 404 -7.21 50.67 -20.32
C MET A 404 -7.31 52.00 -21.14
N GLN A 405 -7.13 51.94 -22.49
CA GLN A 405 -7.43 53.06 -23.38
C GLN A 405 -8.84 53.02 -24.03
N LEU A 406 -9.62 51.97 -23.81
CA LEU A 406 -10.96 51.83 -24.36
C LEU A 406 -11.87 50.98 -23.45
N ILE A 407 -12.86 51.64 -22.83
CA ILE A 407 -14.09 51.11 -22.24
C ILE A 407 -14.04 50.66 -20.76
N ASP A 408 -14.83 51.36 -19.95
CA ASP A 408 -15.40 50.94 -18.66
C ASP A 408 -16.14 49.59 -18.80
N SER A 409 -15.49 48.49 -18.49
CA SER A 409 -16.17 47.22 -18.17
C SER A 409 -15.46 46.50 -17.03
N VAL A 410 -16.05 46.64 -15.86
CA VAL A 410 -15.74 45.95 -14.59
C VAL A 410 -16.08 44.44 -14.76
N SER A 411 -15.29 43.67 -15.48
CA SER A 411 -15.55 42.23 -15.68
C SER A 411 -14.37 41.31 -15.40
N GLY A 412 -13.23 41.80 -14.90
CA GLY A 412 -12.06 40.99 -14.57
C GLY A 412 -11.91 40.66 -13.08
N GLY A 413 -13.00 40.58 -12.33
CA GLY A 413 -13.00 40.48 -10.90
C GLY A 413 -12.78 39.06 -10.35
N ILE A 414 -13.38 38.79 -9.21
CA ILE A 414 -13.37 37.48 -8.50
C ILE A 414 -13.87 36.31 -9.37
N SER A 415 -14.67 36.55 -10.43
CA SER A 415 -15.14 35.54 -11.39
C SER A 415 -13.99 34.73 -12.00
N VAL A 416 -12.84 35.34 -12.25
CA VAL A 416 -11.66 34.66 -12.80
C VAL A 416 -11.13 33.61 -11.82
N LEU A 417 -11.18 33.88 -10.51
CA LEU A 417 -10.76 32.93 -9.47
C LEU A 417 -11.72 31.74 -9.40
N GLU A 418 -13.03 32.01 -9.57
CA GLU A 418 -14.07 30.96 -9.62
C GLU A 418 -13.93 30.09 -10.89
N GLU A 419 -13.68 30.72 -12.04
CA GLU A 419 -13.44 30.03 -13.32
C GLU A 419 -12.21 29.10 -13.20
N PHE A 420 -11.11 29.60 -12.62
CA PHE A 420 -9.92 28.76 -12.36
C PHE A 420 -10.24 27.54 -11.50
N ALA A 421 -10.95 27.73 -10.38
CA ALA A 421 -11.32 26.62 -9.52
C ALA A 421 -12.21 25.59 -10.24
N GLN A 422 -13.12 26.07 -11.12
CA GLN A 422 -13.95 25.20 -11.95
C GLN A 422 -13.14 24.45 -13.00
N GLU A 423 -12.16 25.07 -13.62
CA GLU A 423 -11.24 24.44 -14.57
C GLU A 423 -10.44 23.31 -13.90
N GLN A 424 -9.92 23.56 -12.67
CA GLN A 424 -9.19 22.55 -11.92
C GLN A 424 -10.09 21.36 -11.56
N GLU A 425 -11.33 21.61 -11.16
CA GLU A 425 -12.29 20.54 -10.88
C GLU A 425 -12.62 19.72 -12.12
N ASN A 426 -12.87 20.38 -13.26
CA ASN A 426 -13.12 19.70 -14.53
C ASN A 426 -11.91 18.85 -14.95
N SER A 427 -10.69 19.39 -14.80
CA SER A 427 -9.44 18.66 -15.08
C SER A 427 -9.31 17.43 -14.18
N LEU A 428 -9.63 17.56 -12.90
CA LEU A 428 -9.62 16.45 -11.95
C LEU A 428 -10.64 15.37 -12.36
N GLN A 429 -11.87 15.76 -12.73
CA GLN A 429 -12.89 14.81 -13.18
C GLN A 429 -12.45 14.03 -14.43
N VAL A 430 -11.72 14.66 -15.33
CA VAL A 430 -11.14 13.99 -16.50
C VAL A 430 -10.07 12.98 -16.05
N LYS A 431 -9.17 13.37 -15.14
CA LYS A 431 -8.15 12.45 -14.60
C LYS A 431 -8.78 11.25 -13.89
N ILE A 432 -9.85 11.45 -13.11
CA ILE A 432 -10.58 10.37 -12.43
C ILE A 432 -11.21 9.43 -13.45
N LYS A 433 -11.93 9.96 -14.46
CA LYS A 433 -12.56 9.15 -15.50
C LYS A 433 -11.57 8.36 -16.35
N MET A 434 -10.35 8.89 -16.51
CA MET A 434 -9.26 8.24 -17.23
C MET A 434 -8.40 7.32 -16.32
N GLU A 435 -8.75 7.18 -15.04
CA GLU A 435 -8.00 6.38 -14.05
C GLU A 435 -6.49 6.72 -14.00
N LEU A 436 -6.16 8.02 -14.19
CA LEU A 436 -4.78 8.51 -14.24
C LEU A 436 -4.18 8.78 -12.85
N ILE A 437 -5.01 8.78 -11.82
CA ILE A 437 -4.62 9.09 -10.44
C ILE A 437 -5.15 8.01 -9.48
N SER A 438 -4.38 7.75 -8.43
CA SER A 438 -4.79 6.84 -7.37
C SER A 438 -5.94 7.41 -6.53
N GLY A 439 -6.71 6.55 -5.85
CA GLY A 439 -7.79 7.00 -4.96
C GLY A 439 -7.30 7.90 -3.81
N ARG A 440 -6.03 7.77 -3.38
CA ARG A 440 -5.41 8.66 -2.38
C ARG A 440 -5.14 10.04 -2.97
N GLU A 441 -4.52 10.11 -4.14
CA GLU A 441 -4.25 11.36 -4.85
C GLU A 441 -5.55 12.10 -5.22
N GLN A 442 -6.58 11.37 -5.65
CA GLN A 442 -7.91 11.92 -5.90
C GLN A 442 -8.42 12.69 -4.67
N LYS A 443 -8.44 12.04 -3.49
CA LYS A 443 -8.91 12.67 -2.24
C LYS A 443 -8.13 13.91 -1.88
N ILE A 444 -6.82 13.91 -2.07
CA ILE A 444 -5.95 15.05 -1.78
C ILE A 444 -6.29 16.20 -2.72
N GLN A 445 -6.39 15.95 -4.04
CA GLN A 445 -6.71 16.97 -5.04
C GLN A 445 -8.15 17.53 -4.85
N GLU A 446 -9.14 16.67 -4.59
CA GLU A 446 -10.51 17.09 -4.27
C GLU A 446 -10.55 18.01 -3.04
N THR A 447 -9.80 17.64 -1.99
CA THR A 447 -9.74 18.45 -0.77
C THR A 447 -9.05 19.79 -1.01
N ALA A 448 -7.95 19.82 -1.77
CA ALA A 448 -7.25 21.06 -2.12
C ALA A 448 -8.14 22.00 -2.95
N ILE A 449 -8.85 21.49 -3.96
CA ILE A 449 -9.78 22.29 -4.78
C ILE A 449 -10.94 22.81 -3.93
N ARG A 450 -11.49 22.00 -3.03
CA ARG A 450 -12.52 22.43 -2.09
C ARG A 450 -12.04 23.56 -1.19
N ARG A 451 -10.83 23.46 -0.62
CA ARG A 451 -10.20 24.51 0.18
C ARG A 451 -9.99 25.80 -0.62
N LEU A 452 -9.48 25.69 -1.85
CA LEU A 452 -9.34 26.85 -2.74
C LEU A 452 -10.68 27.56 -2.96
N ARG A 453 -11.77 26.82 -3.16
CA ARG A 453 -13.12 27.39 -3.26
C ARG A 453 -13.57 28.08 -1.98
N GLU A 454 -13.29 27.50 -0.82
CA GLU A 454 -13.59 28.12 0.49
C GLU A 454 -12.85 29.47 0.64
N TYR A 455 -11.59 29.55 0.19
CA TYR A 455 -10.83 30.81 0.21
C TYR A 455 -11.40 31.86 -0.75
N ILE A 456 -11.82 31.43 -1.96
CA ILE A 456 -12.47 32.31 -2.92
C ILE A 456 -13.80 32.82 -2.35
N LEU A 457 -14.59 31.97 -1.73
CA LEU A 457 -15.84 32.36 -1.06
C LEU A 457 -15.60 33.36 0.08
N THR A 458 -14.52 33.22 0.83
CA THR A 458 -14.13 34.15 1.88
C THR A 458 -13.78 35.52 1.31
N ALA A 459 -12.99 35.55 0.21
CA ALA A 459 -12.67 36.79 -0.50
C ALA A 459 -13.94 37.48 -1.07
N LYS A 460 -14.91 36.69 -1.52
CA LYS A 460 -16.20 37.20 -2.03
C LYS A 460 -17.09 37.79 -0.92
N LYS A 461 -17.13 37.16 0.26
CA LYS A 461 -17.85 37.67 1.43
C LYS A 461 -17.27 39.00 1.94
N GLU A 462 -15.97 39.22 1.78
CA GLU A 462 -15.30 40.48 2.11
C GLU A 462 -15.49 41.57 1.04
N HIS A 463 -16.38 41.34 0.03
CA HIS A 463 -16.71 42.26 -1.07
C HIS A 463 -15.49 42.76 -1.86
N LEU A 464 -14.43 41.95 -1.97
CA LEU A 464 -13.27 42.27 -2.80
C LEU A 464 -13.68 42.24 -4.29
N ARG A 465 -13.28 43.27 -5.05
CA ARG A 465 -13.74 43.44 -6.42
C ARG A 465 -12.72 43.06 -7.49
N SER A 466 -11.42 43.14 -7.19
CA SER A 466 -10.37 42.79 -8.16
C SER A 466 -9.80 41.41 -7.93
N ALA A 467 -9.38 40.73 -9.00
CA ALA A 467 -8.69 39.43 -8.93
C ALA A 467 -7.43 39.50 -8.07
N GLU A 468 -6.68 40.61 -8.12
CA GLU A 468 -5.46 40.80 -7.34
C GLU A 468 -5.74 40.88 -5.84
N SER A 469 -6.78 41.63 -5.41
CA SER A 469 -7.16 41.71 -4.00
C SER A 469 -7.71 40.38 -3.48
N GLY A 470 -8.50 39.68 -4.31
CA GLY A 470 -8.96 38.33 -4.02
C GLY A 470 -7.81 37.34 -3.85
N PHE A 471 -6.82 37.36 -4.75
CA PHE A 471 -5.63 36.52 -4.65
C PHE A 471 -4.81 36.80 -3.39
N LYS A 472 -4.61 38.08 -3.02
CA LYS A 472 -3.95 38.45 -1.76
C LYS A 472 -4.68 37.89 -0.53
N ARG A 473 -6.01 37.86 -0.56
CA ARG A 473 -6.80 37.26 0.52
C ARG A 473 -6.63 35.74 0.58
N ILE A 474 -6.62 35.08 -0.58
CA ILE A 474 -6.37 33.65 -0.68
C ILE A 474 -4.99 33.30 -0.12
N CYS A 475 -3.95 34.09 -0.44
CA CYS A 475 -2.62 33.90 0.14
C CYS A 475 -2.61 33.96 1.67
N LYS A 476 -3.39 34.87 2.28
CA LYS A 476 -3.51 34.92 3.74
C LYS A 476 -4.19 33.68 4.33
N CYS A 477 -5.22 33.15 3.67
CA CYS A 477 -5.83 31.89 4.10
C CYS A 477 -4.85 30.73 3.98
N PHE A 478 -4.02 30.72 2.94
CA PHE A 478 -2.96 29.72 2.79
C PHE A 478 -1.87 29.84 3.85
N GLU A 479 -1.49 31.06 4.25
CA GLU A 479 -0.56 31.29 5.37
C GLU A 479 -1.07 30.68 6.69
N GLU A 480 -2.39 30.72 6.94
CA GLU A 480 -3.02 30.09 8.12
C GLU A 480 -2.84 28.56 8.11
N GLU A 481 -2.94 27.92 6.92
CA GLU A 481 -2.69 26.47 6.78
C GLU A 481 -1.20 26.12 7.00
N VAL A 482 -0.30 26.98 6.50
CA VAL A 482 1.15 26.80 6.72
C VAL A 482 1.47 26.86 8.21
N ILE A 483 0.91 27.84 8.95
CA ILE A 483 1.08 27.95 10.40
C ILE A 483 0.50 26.70 11.10
N HIS A 484 -0.64 26.20 10.64
CA HIS A 484 -1.20 24.96 11.19
C HIS A 484 -0.24 23.78 11.04
N ARG A 485 0.38 23.61 9.85
CA ARG A 485 1.40 22.59 9.61
C ARG A 485 2.61 22.77 10.52
N GLU A 486 3.11 23.99 10.70
CA GLU A 486 4.23 24.28 11.59
C GLU A 486 3.91 23.89 13.05
N ASN A 487 2.70 24.18 13.52
CA ASN A 487 2.24 23.76 14.83
C ASN A 487 2.19 22.22 14.99
N LEU A 488 1.82 21.49 13.91
CA LEU A 488 1.85 20.02 13.91
C LEU A 488 3.28 19.48 13.99
N ILE A 489 4.24 20.14 13.33
CA ILE A 489 5.67 19.77 13.43
C ILE A 489 6.16 19.93 14.87
N GLU A 490 5.93 21.08 15.49
CA GLU A 490 6.35 21.34 16.87
C GLU A 490 5.69 20.36 17.86
N ARG A 491 4.40 20.08 17.64
CA ARG A 491 3.65 19.13 18.45
C ARG A 491 4.26 17.73 18.34
N LEU A 492 4.46 17.21 17.15
CA LEU A 492 4.96 15.84 16.95
C LEU A 492 6.41 15.69 17.40
N GLN A 493 7.26 16.71 17.19
CA GLN A 493 8.62 16.71 17.74
C GLN A 493 8.62 16.60 19.28
N LYS A 494 7.75 17.36 19.95
CA LYS A 494 7.59 17.31 21.39
C LYS A 494 7.04 15.97 21.87
N GLU A 495 6.01 15.45 21.19
CA GLU A 495 5.42 14.14 21.49
C GLU A 495 6.47 13.01 21.35
N LEU A 496 7.28 13.01 20.29
CA LEU A 496 8.38 12.06 20.11
C LEU A 496 9.41 12.16 21.25
N GLN A 497 9.83 13.37 21.61
CA GLN A 497 10.77 13.56 22.70
C GLN A 497 10.23 13.03 24.04
N ASN A 498 8.97 13.32 24.35
CA ASN A 498 8.32 12.86 25.58
C ASN A 498 8.13 11.33 25.57
N ALA A 499 7.81 10.74 24.42
CA ALA A 499 7.70 9.30 24.26
C ALA A 499 9.03 8.58 24.54
N PHE A 500 10.13 9.03 23.92
CA PHE A 500 11.46 8.48 24.18
C PHE A 500 11.87 8.62 25.65
N SER A 501 11.60 9.79 26.24
CA SER A 501 11.87 10.01 27.68
C SER A 501 11.06 9.09 28.56
N PHE A 502 9.75 8.94 28.31
CA PHE A 502 8.89 8.07 29.08
C PHE A 502 9.34 6.61 29.01
N ILE A 503 9.63 6.11 27.82
CA ILE A 503 10.07 4.72 27.62
C ILE A 503 11.43 4.47 28.29
N LYS A 504 12.36 5.40 28.14
CA LYS A 504 13.68 5.31 28.80
C LYS A 504 13.58 5.27 30.32
N GLU A 505 12.81 6.17 30.90
CA GLU A 505 12.66 6.26 32.37
C GLU A 505 11.84 5.10 32.95
N SER A 506 10.91 4.52 32.17
CA SER A 506 10.08 3.38 32.62
C SER A 506 10.75 2.05 32.46
N PHE A 507 11.42 1.81 31.32
CA PHE A 507 11.91 0.48 30.92
C PHE A 507 13.42 0.43 30.68
N GLY A 508 14.10 1.58 30.71
CA GLY A 508 15.52 1.64 30.35
C GLY A 508 15.75 1.53 28.83
N GLU A 509 16.93 1.01 28.48
CA GLU A 509 17.35 0.79 27.08
C GLU A 509 17.28 -0.71 26.72
N GLU A 510 16.19 -1.37 27.09
CA GLU A 510 15.97 -2.81 26.94
C GLU A 510 15.02 -3.13 25.75
N GLN A 511 14.28 -4.25 25.85
CA GLN A 511 13.44 -4.77 24.78
C GLN A 511 12.33 -3.80 24.36
N GLU A 512 11.75 -3.04 25.31
CA GLU A 512 10.68 -2.08 25.06
C GLU A 512 11.16 -0.89 24.22
N MET A 513 12.39 -0.43 24.45
CA MET A 513 12.99 0.63 23.63
C MET A 513 13.27 0.10 22.21
N LEU A 514 13.78 -1.12 22.07
CA LEU A 514 13.99 -1.75 20.78
C LEU A 514 12.68 -1.91 20.01
N LEU A 515 11.62 -2.38 20.68
CA LEU A 515 10.29 -2.51 20.12
C LEU A 515 9.76 -1.16 19.63
N PHE A 516 9.92 -0.12 20.45
CA PHE A 516 9.49 1.23 20.11
C PHE A 516 10.20 1.78 18.88
N VAL A 517 11.51 1.69 18.82
CA VAL A 517 12.31 2.16 17.68
C VAL A 517 11.99 1.35 16.41
N THR A 518 11.80 0.03 16.54
CA THR A 518 11.42 -0.84 15.42
C THR A 518 10.05 -0.42 14.85
N GLY A 519 9.07 -0.16 15.72
CA GLY A 519 7.73 0.27 15.31
C GLY A 519 7.74 1.64 14.61
N ILE A 520 8.51 2.60 15.10
CA ILE A 520 8.71 3.90 14.43
C ILE A 520 9.35 3.72 13.05
N THR A 521 10.39 2.88 12.96
CA THR A 521 11.10 2.63 11.68
C THR A 521 10.20 1.96 10.65
N ALA A 522 9.29 1.10 11.10
CA ALA A 522 8.34 0.40 10.23
C ALA A 522 7.16 1.28 9.77
N ASP A 523 6.94 2.41 10.43
CA ASP A 523 5.84 3.32 10.13
C ASP A 523 6.26 4.37 9.09
N PRO A 524 5.65 4.41 7.89
CA PRO A 524 6.06 5.32 6.82
C PRO A 524 5.88 6.80 7.17
N ASP A 525 4.79 7.16 7.86
CA ASP A 525 4.48 8.56 8.17
C ASP A 525 5.44 9.08 9.25
N LEU A 526 5.71 8.27 10.28
CA LEU A 526 6.68 8.61 11.34
C LEU A 526 8.11 8.69 10.83
N ILE A 527 8.56 7.72 10.03
CA ILE A 527 9.93 7.74 9.52
C ILE A 527 10.16 8.88 8.54
N THR A 528 9.18 9.18 7.65
CA THR A 528 9.24 10.32 6.75
C THR A 528 9.36 11.62 7.54
N PHE A 529 8.49 11.81 8.54
CA PHE A 529 8.56 12.98 9.42
C PHE A 529 9.93 13.14 10.08
N ILE A 530 10.50 12.05 10.61
CA ILE A 530 11.81 12.07 11.29
C ILE A 530 12.95 12.41 10.33
N VAL A 531 12.90 11.90 9.10
CA VAL A 531 13.91 12.20 8.08
C VAL A 531 13.85 13.67 7.67
N GLU A 532 12.67 14.24 7.52
CA GLU A 532 12.46 15.63 7.08
C GLU A 532 12.70 16.65 8.19
N ASN A 533 12.22 16.37 9.42
CA ASN A 533 12.20 17.36 10.51
C ASN A 533 13.21 17.06 11.63
N GLY A 534 13.82 15.86 11.60
CA GLY A 534 14.79 15.41 12.59
C GLY A 534 14.16 14.90 13.89
N CYS A 535 14.82 13.93 14.52
CA CYS A 535 14.52 13.47 15.89
C CYS A 535 15.82 12.93 16.52
N PRO A 536 16.57 13.73 17.32
CA PRO A 536 17.84 13.31 17.90
C PRO A 536 17.74 12.02 18.72
N ALA A 537 16.65 11.84 19.48
CA ALA A 537 16.41 10.64 20.27
C ALA A 537 16.28 9.39 19.39
N TYR A 538 15.57 9.48 18.28
CA TYR A 538 15.47 8.36 17.32
C TYR A 538 16.86 7.97 16.79
N PHE A 539 17.65 8.91 16.33
CA PHE A 539 18.98 8.62 15.79
C PHE A 539 19.94 8.06 16.84
N GLN A 540 19.78 8.44 18.11
CA GLN A 540 20.55 7.86 19.20
C GLN A 540 20.24 6.37 19.37
N TYR A 541 18.97 5.97 19.32
CA TYR A 541 18.54 4.59 19.60
C TYR A 541 18.39 3.71 18.35
N SER A 542 18.26 4.28 17.16
CA SER A 542 18.21 3.53 15.91
C SER A 542 19.47 2.70 15.65
N GLY A 543 20.61 3.11 16.22
CA GLY A 543 21.83 2.31 16.25
C GLY A 543 21.68 0.94 16.94
N MET A 544 20.67 0.78 17.81
CA MET A 544 20.38 -0.52 18.44
C MET A 544 19.80 -1.54 17.45
N LEU A 545 19.12 -1.09 16.39
CA LEU A 545 18.57 -1.94 15.33
C LEU A 545 19.66 -2.60 14.49
N LEU A 546 20.81 -1.95 14.37
CA LEU A 546 21.93 -2.39 13.54
C LEU A 546 22.87 -3.37 14.28
N TYR A 547 22.64 -3.63 15.58
CA TYR A 547 23.64 -4.34 16.40
C TYR A 547 23.05 -5.51 17.18
N ASN A 548 22.95 -6.69 16.53
CA ASN A 548 23.15 -7.92 17.26
C ASN A 548 24.58 -7.90 17.84
N LYS A 549 24.74 -8.42 19.05
CA LYS A 549 26.01 -8.40 19.79
C LYS A 549 27.19 -9.00 18.98
N GLU A 550 26.90 -10.00 18.13
CA GLU A 550 27.83 -10.61 17.19
C GLU A 550 28.35 -9.68 16.09
N GLU A 551 27.50 -8.78 15.57
CA GLU A 551 27.94 -7.77 14.57
C GLU A 551 28.82 -6.70 15.20
N LYS A 552 28.55 -6.29 16.46
CA LYS A 552 29.43 -5.38 17.20
C LYS A 552 30.84 -5.98 17.38
N ASP A 553 30.90 -7.23 17.74
CA ASP A 553 32.16 -7.94 17.96
C ASP A 553 32.91 -8.16 16.64
N LEU A 554 32.19 -8.45 15.54
CA LEU A 554 32.79 -8.56 14.19
C LEU A 554 33.35 -7.22 13.69
N ARG A 555 32.61 -6.14 13.86
CA ARG A 555 33.04 -4.78 13.44
C ARG A 555 34.23 -4.29 14.25
N LYS A 556 34.24 -4.58 15.55
CA LYS A 556 35.37 -4.30 16.42
C LYS A 556 36.62 -5.11 16.01
N ALA A 557 36.45 -6.40 15.71
CA ALA A 557 37.51 -7.23 15.19
C ALA A 557 38.05 -6.76 13.82
N CYS A 558 37.16 -6.30 12.91
CA CYS A 558 37.54 -5.71 11.63
C CYS A 558 38.31 -4.39 11.81
N LEU A 559 37.85 -3.50 12.69
CA LEU A 559 38.54 -2.23 12.99
C LEU A 559 39.91 -2.44 13.61
N GLU A 560 40.05 -3.43 14.53
CA GLU A 560 41.32 -3.80 15.12
C GLU A 560 42.27 -4.49 14.10
N ALA A 561 41.75 -5.20 13.11
CA ALA A 561 42.52 -5.75 12.01
C ALA A 561 43.03 -4.66 11.03
N VAL A 562 42.19 -3.65 10.72
CA VAL A 562 42.57 -2.51 9.86
C VAL A 562 43.61 -1.60 10.56
N GLN A 563 43.60 -1.46 11.88
CA GLN A 563 44.61 -0.69 12.63
C GLN A 563 45.98 -1.43 12.78
N LYS A 564 46.03 -2.71 12.43
CA LYS A 564 47.26 -3.53 12.46
C LYS A 564 47.93 -3.65 11.09
N ILE A 565 47.34 -3.07 10.03
CA ILE A 565 47.90 -2.92 8.71
C ILE A 565 48.43 -1.48 8.55
#